data_e835f338ba7e1a666b4613e276d66310
#
_entry.id   e835f338ba7e1a666b4613e276d66310
#
_cell.length_a   1.000
_cell.length_b   1.000
_cell.length_c   1.000
_cell.angle_alpha   90.00
_cell.angle_beta   90.00
_cell.angle_gamma   90.00
#
_symmetry.space_group_name_H-M   'P 1'
#
loop_
_entity.id
_entity.type
_entity.pdbx_description
1 polymer ?
#
loop_
_entity_poly.entity_id
_entity_poly.type
_entity_poly.pdbx_seq_one_letter_code
_entity_poly.pdbx_strand_id
1 'polypeptide(L)'
;MTNIKDVAKLAGVSITTVSMVLNNTNNKISEKTRKKVIDAAESLNYNANNFAKALASKKSNVIMAIIPDISNPFFSLLVKNLTYYAEKYKYFLYIHNTNNKGLEKSKFLKILNSNFFAASLIVDRNVKNIDQDLIKKNNIIFLDEVDFNDRNYHMVTGNNEKGGLLGMQYLIDRGFKNIGILIGPRSTANSSRRLSGAIKAAMNNDIYINSSNIIHGDYTFEGGYEAGKYFLEKNVDAIFSFSDMSSYGLLKFFSENNVKVPKDISLISYDNLFLNNLVSPNLTSIDQNLEKIAKYSIKMADDLIKNKKVSRKVMVEPFINFGESVGNKNEDT
;
A
#
# COMPACT_ATOMS: atom_id res chain seq x y z
N MET A 1 -20.23 25.88 23.06
CA MET A 1 -19.80 24.47 22.94
C MET A 1 -19.69 23.89 24.34
N THR A 2 -20.43 22.86 24.63
CA THR A 2 -20.39 22.16 25.93
C THR A 2 -19.03 21.51 26.12
N ASN A 3 -18.43 21.65 27.29
CA ASN A 3 -17.10 21.13 27.59
C ASN A 3 -17.13 20.24 28.84
N ILE A 4 -16.04 19.53 29.13
CA ILE A 4 -15.95 18.60 30.26
C ILE A 4 -16.18 19.28 31.62
N LYS A 5 -15.91 20.59 31.77
CA LYS A 5 -16.14 21.36 32.99
C LYS A 5 -17.65 21.54 33.25
N ASP A 6 -18.44 21.67 32.18
CA ASP A 6 -19.88 21.82 32.27
C ASP A 6 -20.52 20.51 32.75
N VAL A 7 -20.05 19.37 32.26
CA VAL A 7 -20.48 18.02 32.72
C VAL A 7 -20.08 17.82 34.16
N ALA A 8 -18.86 18.18 34.55
CA ALA A 8 -18.39 18.07 35.94
C ALA A 8 -19.24 18.91 36.92
N LYS A 9 -19.59 20.13 36.51
CA LYS A 9 -20.44 21.05 37.28
C LYS A 9 -21.86 20.48 37.43
N LEU A 10 -22.46 19.96 36.35
CA LEU A 10 -23.82 19.40 36.37
C LEU A 10 -23.88 18.10 37.18
N ALA A 11 -22.89 17.22 37.06
CA ALA A 11 -22.82 15.96 37.80
C ALA A 11 -22.38 16.13 39.28
N GLY A 12 -21.88 17.31 39.66
CA GLY A 12 -21.39 17.59 41.02
C GLY A 12 -20.13 16.81 41.39
N VAL A 13 -19.22 16.60 40.41
CA VAL A 13 -17.99 15.83 40.59
C VAL A 13 -16.76 16.56 39.96
N SER A 14 -15.55 16.09 40.25
CA SER A 14 -14.36 16.66 39.64
C SER A 14 -14.26 16.33 38.14
N ILE A 15 -13.56 17.18 37.38
CA ILE A 15 -13.24 16.92 35.96
C ILE A 15 -12.53 15.57 35.79
N THR A 16 -11.66 15.22 36.74
CA THR A 16 -10.95 13.93 36.77
C THR A 16 -11.93 12.77 36.89
N THR A 17 -12.96 12.88 37.76
CA THR A 17 -13.99 11.85 37.91
C THR A 17 -14.81 11.69 36.64
N VAL A 18 -15.22 12.80 35.99
CA VAL A 18 -15.89 12.75 34.66
C VAL A 18 -15.04 12.03 33.64
N SER A 19 -13.76 12.40 33.54
CA SER A 19 -12.81 11.76 32.62
C SER A 19 -12.67 10.26 32.89
N MET A 20 -12.58 9.84 34.16
CA MET A 20 -12.47 8.42 34.53
C MET A 20 -13.73 7.63 34.19
N VAL A 21 -14.92 8.20 34.40
CA VAL A 21 -16.20 7.56 34.08
C VAL A 21 -16.37 7.41 32.57
N LEU A 22 -16.22 8.49 31.81
CA LEU A 22 -16.41 8.47 30.37
C LEU A 22 -15.37 7.62 29.62
N ASN A 23 -14.20 7.40 30.24
CA ASN A 23 -13.13 6.56 29.70
C ASN A 23 -13.13 5.13 30.22
N ASN A 24 -14.00 4.80 31.15
CA ASN A 24 -14.08 3.50 31.80
C ASN A 24 -12.75 3.03 32.42
N THR A 25 -11.94 3.96 32.96
CA THR A 25 -10.57 3.69 33.42
C THR A 25 -10.44 3.38 34.90
N ASN A 26 -11.51 3.45 35.68
CA ASN A 26 -11.45 3.19 37.12
C ASN A 26 -12.71 2.45 37.63
N ASN A 27 -12.49 1.22 38.08
CA ASN A 27 -13.57 0.37 38.68
C ASN A 27 -13.90 0.73 40.12
N LYS A 28 -13.23 1.70 40.75
CA LYS A 28 -13.49 2.13 42.13
C LYS A 28 -14.54 3.24 42.23
N ILE A 29 -15.06 3.76 41.10
CA ILE A 29 -16.10 4.78 41.07
C ILE A 29 -17.45 4.07 41.27
N SER A 30 -18.25 4.55 42.27
CA SER A 30 -19.56 3.96 42.57
C SER A 30 -20.51 4.05 41.36
N GLU A 31 -21.36 3.05 41.18
CA GLU A 31 -22.38 3.04 40.11
C GLU A 31 -23.28 4.28 40.16
N LYS A 32 -23.60 4.78 41.35
CA LYS A 32 -24.36 6.02 41.55
C LYS A 32 -23.65 7.24 40.95
N THR A 33 -22.33 7.34 41.15
CA THR A 33 -21.53 8.44 40.58
C THR A 33 -21.36 8.27 39.06
N ARG A 34 -21.19 7.05 38.60
CA ARG A 34 -21.08 6.72 37.17
C ARG A 34 -22.34 7.14 36.43
N LYS A 35 -23.51 6.77 36.96
CA LYS A 35 -24.82 7.13 36.38
C LYS A 35 -25.02 8.65 36.33
N LYS A 36 -24.74 9.39 37.42
CA LYS A 36 -24.82 10.87 37.43
C LYS A 36 -23.99 11.53 36.34
N VAL A 37 -22.78 11.03 36.08
CA VAL A 37 -21.90 11.57 35.05
C VAL A 37 -22.40 11.27 33.63
N ILE A 38 -22.91 10.07 33.40
CA ILE A 38 -23.48 9.67 32.10
C ILE A 38 -24.74 10.51 31.83
N ASP A 39 -25.68 10.61 32.78
CA ASP A 39 -26.92 11.37 32.64
C ASP A 39 -26.62 12.87 32.38
N ALA A 40 -25.61 13.43 33.05
CA ALA A 40 -25.15 14.80 32.83
C ALA A 40 -24.54 15.01 31.45
N ALA A 41 -23.74 14.05 30.97
CA ALA A 41 -23.13 14.13 29.64
C ALA A 41 -24.21 14.04 28.53
N GLU A 42 -25.18 13.14 28.67
CA GLU A 42 -26.32 12.99 27.76
C GLU A 42 -27.18 14.24 27.70
N SER A 43 -27.58 14.78 28.88
CA SER A 43 -28.41 16.00 28.98
C SER A 43 -27.76 17.24 28.34
N LEU A 44 -26.44 17.29 28.35
CA LEU A 44 -25.65 18.35 27.71
C LEU A 44 -25.23 18.07 26.27
N ASN A 45 -25.68 16.93 25.69
CA ASN A 45 -25.17 16.44 24.40
C ASN A 45 -23.64 16.47 24.32
N TYR A 46 -22.98 16.17 25.45
CA TYR A 46 -21.52 16.20 25.52
C TYR A 46 -20.95 14.93 24.95
N ASN A 47 -20.38 15.05 23.76
CA ASN A 47 -19.51 14.01 23.21
C ASN A 47 -18.06 14.32 23.62
N ALA A 48 -17.41 13.37 24.29
CA ALA A 48 -16.00 13.50 24.62
C ALA A 48 -15.22 13.71 23.32
N ASN A 49 -14.67 14.92 23.15
CA ASN A 49 -13.87 15.23 21.96
C ASN A 49 -12.58 14.41 22.02
N ASN A 50 -12.55 13.32 21.26
CA ASN A 50 -11.41 12.42 21.18
C ASN A 50 -10.14 13.15 20.72
N PHE A 51 -10.26 14.23 19.93
CA PHE A 51 -9.16 15.07 19.54
C PHE A 51 -8.62 15.92 20.71
N ALA A 52 -9.50 16.50 21.51
CA ALA A 52 -9.08 17.22 22.72
C ALA A 52 -8.43 16.31 23.76
N LYS A 53 -8.90 15.05 23.83
CA LYS A 53 -8.33 14.01 24.68
C LYS A 53 -6.94 13.57 24.19
N ALA A 54 -6.75 13.38 22.88
CA ALA A 54 -5.46 13.06 22.27
C ALA A 54 -4.43 14.19 22.53
N LEU A 55 -4.85 15.45 22.40
CA LEU A 55 -4.05 16.63 22.72
C LEU A 55 -3.66 16.69 24.20
N ALA A 56 -4.59 16.43 25.11
CA ALA A 56 -4.36 16.49 26.56
C ALA A 56 -3.49 15.33 27.08
N SER A 57 -3.67 14.12 26.53
CA SER A 57 -2.94 12.92 26.94
C SER A 57 -1.61 12.71 26.23
N LYS A 58 -1.25 13.53 25.22
CA LYS A 58 -0.13 13.34 24.29
C LYS A 58 -0.12 11.94 23.62
N LYS A 59 -1.25 11.22 23.63
CA LYS A 59 -1.43 9.91 23.01
C LYS A 59 -2.46 10.02 21.91
N SER A 60 -1.99 10.18 20.68
CA SER A 60 -2.85 10.10 19.49
C SER A 60 -3.26 8.65 19.21
N ASN A 61 -4.47 8.46 18.72
CA ASN A 61 -4.94 7.20 18.15
C ASN A 61 -5.14 7.32 16.62
N VAL A 62 -4.49 8.28 16.00
CA VAL A 62 -4.56 8.50 14.54
C VAL A 62 -3.26 8.06 13.91
N ILE A 63 -3.33 7.18 12.93
CA ILE A 63 -2.22 6.80 12.05
C ILE A 63 -2.39 7.57 10.74
N MET A 64 -1.33 8.19 10.24
CA MET A 64 -1.31 8.84 8.94
C MET A 64 -0.81 7.87 7.86
N ALA A 65 -1.46 7.84 6.71
CA ALA A 65 -0.95 7.20 5.50
C ALA A 65 -0.75 8.23 4.39
N ILE A 66 0.46 8.33 3.86
CA ILE A 66 0.82 9.21 2.75
C ILE A 66 0.80 8.38 1.47
N ILE A 67 -0.15 8.67 0.59
CA ILE A 67 -0.47 7.91 -0.61
C ILE A 67 -0.17 8.77 -1.85
N PRO A 68 0.47 8.20 -2.90
CA PRO A 68 0.79 8.94 -4.11
C PRO A 68 -0.44 9.42 -4.86
N ASP A 69 -1.39 8.52 -5.12
CA ASP A 69 -2.59 8.81 -5.91
C ASP A 69 -3.71 7.83 -5.57
N ILE A 70 -4.72 8.30 -4.85
CA ILE A 70 -5.86 7.47 -4.44
C ILE A 70 -6.78 7.08 -5.62
N SER A 71 -6.66 7.74 -6.77
CA SER A 71 -7.41 7.36 -7.97
C SER A 71 -6.89 6.08 -8.62
N ASN A 72 -5.62 5.71 -8.35
CA ASN A 72 -5.08 4.43 -8.79
C ASN A 72 -5.65 3.30 -7.91
N PRO A 73 -6.32 2.29 -8.52
CA PRO A 73 -6.95 1.19 -7.80
C PRO A 73 -6.02 0.40 -6.86
N PHE A 74 -4.72 0.35 -7.16
CA PHE A 74 -3.73 -0.27 -6.27
C PHE A 74 -3.68 0.42 -4.91
N PHE A 75 -3.56 1.76 -4.90
CA PHE A 75 -3.52 2.51 -3.65
C PHE A 75 -4.86 2.55 -2.95
N SER A 76 -5.98 2.58 -3.70
CA SER A 76 -7.33 2.49 -3.13
C SER A 76 -7.53 1.16 -2.39
N LEU A 77 -7.09 0.04 -2.96
CA LEU A 77 -7.15 -1.28 -2.33
C LEU A 77 -6.25 -1.36 -1.10
N LEU A 78 -5.05 -0.79 -1.17
CA LEU A 78 -4.14 -0.70 -0.02
C LEU A 78 -4.79 0.10 1.12
N VAL A 79 -5.36 1.28 0.83
CA VAL A 79 -6.07 2.13 1.80
C VAL A 79 -7.24 1.40 2.44
N LYS A 80 -8.06 0.70 1.64
CA LYS A 80 -9.16 -0.13 2.15
C LYS A 80 -8.66 -1.14 3.20
N ASN A 81 -7.58 -1.86 2.90
CA ASN A 81 -7.03 -2.84 3.81
C ASN A 81 -6.39 -2.18 5.05
N LEU A 82 -5.67 -1.06 4.88
CA LEU A 82 -5.11 -0.30 6.00
C LEU A 82 -6.19 0.20 6.94
N THR A 83 -7.31 0.72 6.41
CA THR A 83 -8.45 1.19 7.21
C THR A 83 -9.04 0.05 8.04
N TYR A 84 -9.29 -1.11 7.40
CA TYR A 84 -9.82 -2.28 8.08
C TYR A 84 -8.94 -2.74 9.25
N TYR A 85 -7.62 -2.81 9.06
CA TYR A 85 -6.71 -3.21 10.13
C TYR A 85 -6.51 -2.10 11.17
N ALA A 86 -6.50 -0.82 10.79
CA ALA A 86 -6.44 0.29 11.73
C ALA A 86 -7.62 0.24 12.71
N GLU A 87 -8.84 0.04 12.23
CA GLU A 87 -10.04 -0.12 13.06
C GLU A 87 -9.92 -1.29 14.03
N LYS A 88 -9.44 -2.46 13.57
CA LYS A 88 -9.19 -3.63 14.45
C LYS A 88 -8.22 -3.34 15.59
N TYR A 89 -7.24 -2.47 15.36
CA TYR A 89 -6.28 -2.03 16.37
C TYR A 89 -6.72 -0.77 17.12
N LYS A 90 -7.98 -0.28 16.88
CA LYS A 90 -8.58 0.90 17.51
C LYS A 90 -7.87 2.22 17.15
N TYR A 91 -7.34 2.31 15.94
CA TYR A 91 -6.79 3.53 15.35
C TYR A 91 -7.71 4.07 14.28
N PHE A 92 -7.74 5.41 14.15
CA PHE A 92 -8.27 6.08 12.97
C PHE A 92 -7.16 6.21 11.92
N LEU A 93 -7.50 6.05 10.65
CA LEU A 93 -6.57 6.25 9.55
C LEU A 93 -6.85 7.61 8.88
N TYR A 94 -5.86 8.48 8.87
CA TYR A 94 -5.87 9.72 8.10
C TYR A 94 -5.10 9.52 6.80
N ILE A 95 -5.74 9.81 5.67
CA ILE A 95 -5.13 9.68 4.35
C ILE A 95 -4.68 11.05 3.85
N HIS A 96 -3.39 11.15 3.50
CA HIS A 96 -2.82 12.28 2.81
C HIS A 96 -2.47 11.88 1.37
N ASN A 97 -3.28 12.34 0.40
CA ASN A 97 -3.05 12.09 -1.02
C ASN A 97 -2.14 13.17 -1.59
N THR A 98 -0.99 12.81 -2.17
CA THR A 98 -0.02 13.76 -2.72
C THR A 98 -0.25 14.10 -4.21
N ASN A 99 -1.18 13.40 -4.87
CA ASN A 99 -1.47 13.52 -6.30
C ASN A 99 -0.21 13.38 -7.18
N ASN A 100 0.66 12.44 -6.85
CA ASN A 100 1.95 12.18 -7.52
C ASN A 100 2.94 13.37 -7.51
N LYS A 101 2.60 14.47 -6.83
CA LYS A 101 3.48 15.66 -6.73
C LYS A 101 4.53 15.51 -5.64
N GLY A 102 4.44 14.45 -4.85
CA GLY A 102 5.22 14.28 -3.64
C GLY A 102 4.77 15.23 -2.51
N LEU A 103 5.32 15.04 -1.34
CA LEU A 103 5.08 15.91 -0.20
C LEU A 103 6.27 16.85 -0.03
N GLU A 104 6.02 18.14 -0.11
CA GLU A 104 7.02 19.16 0.13
C GLU A 104 7.63 18.97 1.53
N LYS A 105 8.98 18.92 1.61
CA LYS A 105 9.71 18.65 2.87
C LYS A 105 9.27 19.56 4.02
N SER A 106 9.03 20.82 3.76
CA SER A 106 8.59 21.80 4.77
C SER A 106 7.21 21.48 5.35
N LYS A 107 6.26 21.07 4.50
CA LYS A 107 4.92 20.64 4.89
C LYS A 107 4.95 19.32 5.65
N PHE A 108 5.74 18.36 5.16
CA PHE A 108 5.93 17.08 5.82
C PHE A 108 6.49 17.24 7.24
N LEU A 109 7.54 18.05 7.41
CA LEU A 109 8.12 18.35 8.72
C LEU A 109 7.13 19.01 9.67
N LYS A 110 6.30 19.93 9.17
CA LYS A 110 5.23 20.55 9.98
C LYS A 110 4.22 19.53 10.47
N ILE A 111 3.81 18.61 9.59
CA ILE A 111 2.87 17.53 9.93
C ILE A 111 3.47 16.60 10.99
N LEU A 112 4.71 16.15 10.80
CA LEU A 112 5.39 15.27 11.76
C LEU A 112 5.61 15.94 13.12
N ASN A 113 5.99 17.20 13.13
CA ASN A 113 6.24 17.96 14.37
C ASN A 113 4.96 18.34 15.12
N SER A 114 3.78 18.17 14.53
CA SER A 114 2.51 18.46 15.19
C SER A 114 2.21 17.50 16.37
N ASN A 115 2.91 16.36 16.46
CA ASN A 115 2.63 15.27 17.40
C ASN A 115 1.17 14.78 17.35
N PHE A 116 0.47 15.05 16.23
CA PHE A 116 -0.92 14.70 16.05
C PHE A 116 -1.09 13.22 15.66
N PHE A 117 -0.10 12.63 14.99
CA PHE A 117 -0.15 11.25 14.54
C PHE A 117 0.68 10.34 15.46
N ALA A 118 0.12 9.17 15.79
CA ALA A 118 0.80 8.15 16.58
C ALA A 118 1.87 7.40 15.79
N ALA A 119 1.64 7.24 14.48
CA ALA A 119 2.58 6.67 13.51
C ALA A 119 2.27 7.20 12.10
N SER A 120 3.22 7.05 11.19
CA SER A 120 3.09 7.45 9.79
C SER A 120 3.50 6.33 8.86
N LEU A 121 2.60 5.96 7.94
CA LEU A 121 2.83 4.98 6.88
C LEU A 121 3.11 5.74 5.58
N ILE A 122 4.28 5.52 4.97
CA ILE A 122 4.70 6.27 3.79
C ILE A 122 4.77 5.32 2.59
N VAL A 123 3.92 5.57 1.61
CA VAL A 123 3.89 4.86 0.32
C VAL A 123 4.50 5.72 -0.78
N ASP A 124 4.48 7.03 -0.63
CA ASP A 124 5.01 7.97 -1.63
C ASP A 124 6.54 7.93 -1.71
N ARG A 125 7.05 7.65 -2.91
CA ARG A 125 8.47 7.52 -3.24
C ARG A 125 9.23 8.86 -3.25
N ASN A 126 8.49 9.96 -3.35
CA ASN A 126 9.07 11.31 -3.45
C ASN A 126 9.48 11.88 -2.09
N VAL A 127 9.23 11.14 -1.01
CA VAL A 127 9.66 11.51 0.35
C VAL A 127 11.12 11.07 0.54
N LYS A 128 12.07 11.86 0.00
CA LYS A 128 13.51 11.60 0.10
C LYS A 128 14.13 12.44 1.24
N ASN A 129 15.26 11.98 1.80
CA ASN A 129 16.07 12.72 2.76
C ASN A 129 15.33 13.10 4.07
N ILE A 130 14.61 12.16 4.65
CA ILE A 130 14.08 12.32 6.00
C ILE A 130 15.20 12.02 6.99
N ASP A 131 15.36 12.94 7.98
CA ASP A 131 16.29 12.73 9.08
C ASP A 131 15.94 11.50 9.90
N GLN A 132 16.93 10.71 10.32
CA GLN A 132 16.75 9.48 11.08
C GLN A 132 16.09 9.69 12.43
N ASP A 133 16.43 10.79 13.12
CA ASP A 133 15.81 11.11 14.40
C ASP A 133 14.32 11.40 14.24
N LEU A 134 13.93 12.01 13.11
CA LEU A 134 12.52 12.21 12.75
C LEU A 134 11.82 10.89 12.46
N ILE A 135 12.49 9.95 11.77
CA ILE A 135 11.93 8.61 11.48
C ILE A 135 11.61 7.88 12.79
N LYS A 136 12.57 7.86 13.73
CA LYS A 136 12.39 7.19 15.03
C LYS A 136 11.33 7.88 15.89
N LYS A 137 11.41 9.19 16.02
CA LYS A 137 10.51 10.00 16.86
C LYS A 137 9.05 9.89 16.45
N ASN A 138 8.77 9.70 15.14
CA ASN A 138 7.43 9.74 14.59
C ASN A 138 6.90 8.36 14.16
N ASN A 139 7.55 7.25 14.58
CA ASN A 139 7.15 5.90 14.23
C ASN A 139 6.85 5.76 12.74
N ILE A 140 7.81 6.17 11.88
CA ILE A 140 7.65 6.13 10.43
C ILE A 140 7.91 4.72 9.91
N ILE A 141 6.99 4.22 9.09
CA ILE A 141 7.07 2.93 8.41
C ILE A 141 6.89 3.16 6.91
N PHE A 142 7.80 2.64 6.11
CA PHE A 142 7.72 2.67 4.66
C PHE A 142 6.97 1.44 4.13
N LEU A 143 6.04 1.65 3.20
CA LEU A 143 5.20 0.62 2.58
C LEU A 143 5.55 0.44 1.10
N ASP A 144 6.78 0.45 0.78
CA ASP A 144 7.37 0.05 -0.50
C ASP A 144 8.88 0.01 -0.31
N GLU A 145 9.60 -0.54 -1.28
CA GLU A 145 11.06 -0.52 -1.22
C GLU A 145 11.56 0.90 -1.44
N VAL A 146 12.31 1.39 -0.48
CA VAL A 146 13.01 2.67 -0.54
C VAL A 146 14.51 2.42 -0.50
N ASP A 147 15.23 3.01 -1.45
CA ASP A 147 16.70 2.99 -1.48
C ASP A 147 17.22 4.16 -0.64
N PHE A 148 17.28 3.94 0.67
CA PHE A 148 18.06 4.82 1.53
C PHE A 148 19.44 4.20 1.78
N ASN A 149 20.48 5.01 1.72
CA ASN A 149 21.85 4.63 2.06
C ASN A 149 22.00 4.19 3.52
N ASP A 150 21.01 4.44 4.35
CA ASP A 150 20.99 4.15 5.76
C ASP A 150 19.90 3.12 6.10
N ARG A 151 20.30 2.08 6.84
CA ARG A 151 19.49 0.89 7.14
C ARG A 151 18.62 1.03 8.40
N ASN A 152 18.45 2.23 8.95
CA ASN A 152 17.78 2.44 10.25
C ASN A 152 16.31 2.86 10.14
N TYR A 153 15.54 2.28 9.21
CA TYR A 153 14.11 2.54 9.05
C TYR A 153 13.29 1.25 9.14
N HIS A 154 12.00 1.40 9.42
CA HIS A 154 11.03 0.31 9.40
C HIS A 154 10.35 0.25 8.04
N MET A 155 10.18 -0.97 7.52
CA MET A 155 9.59 -1.20 6.21
C MET A 155 8.73 -2.46 6.18
N VAL A 156 7.59 -2.37 5.51
CA VAL A 156 6.77 -3.51 5.11
C VAL A 156 6.57 -3.44 3.61
N THR A 157 6.97 -4.47 2.87
CA THR A 157 6.91 -4.47 1.40
C THR A 157 6.60 -5.86 0.86
N GLY A 158 6.07 -5.94 -0.36
CA GLY A 158 6.05 -7.18 -1.12
C GLY A 158 7.46 -7.63 -1.50
N ASN A 159 7.67 -8.94 -1.64
CA ASN A 159 8.92 -9.48 -2.18
C ASN A 159 8.93 -9.30 -3.71
N ASN A 160 9.31 -8.11 -4.17
CA ASN A 160 9.27 -7.72 -5.57
C ASN A 160 10.19 -8.60 -6.45
N GLU A 161 11.36 -9.00 -5.95
CA GLU A 161 12.25 -9.91 -6.68
C GLU A 161 11.61 -11.27 -6.87
N LYS A 162 11.00 -11.83 -5.83
CA LYS A 162 10.27 -13.09 -5.92
C LYS A 162 9.08 -12.99 -6.88
N GLY A 163 8.35 -11.87 -6.86
CA GLY A 163 7.23 -11.63 -7.79
C GLY A 163 7.69 -11.58 -9.24
N GLY A 164 8.79 -10.90 -9.53
CA GLY A 164 9.41 -10.89 -10.86
C GLY A 164 9.86 -12.28 -11.30
N LEU A 165 10.49 -13.04 -10.39
CA LEU A 165 10.89 -14.42 -10.66
C LEU A 165 9.67 -15.31 -10.97
N LEU A 166 8.61 -15.25 -10.17
CA LEU A 166 7.40 -16.07 -10.36
C LEU A 166 6.73 -15.78 -11.71
N GLY A 167 6.54 -14.50 -12.05
CA GLY A 167 5.86 -14.13 -13.31
C GLY A 167 6.67 -14.55 -14.54
N MET A 168 7.97 -14.37 -14.55
CA MET A 168 8.81 -14.79 -15.65
C MET A 168 8.91 -16.31 -15.75
N GLN A 169 9.07 -17.03 -14.63
CA GLN A 169 9.11 -18.49 -14.61
C GLN A 169 7.80 -19.07 -15.16
N TYR A 170 6.65 -18.47 -14.82
CA TYR A 170 5.34 -18.91 -15.31
C TYR A 170 5.22 -18.82 -16.83
N LEU A 171 5.76 -17.78 -17.48
CA LEU A 171 5.81 -17.68 -18.94
C LEU A 171 6.75 -18.74 -19.55
N ILE A 172 7.92 -18.92 -18.93
CA ILE A 172 8.93 -19.89 -19.39
C ILE A 172 8.37 -21.33 -19.34
N ASP A 173 7.74 -21.70 -18.25
CA ASP A 173 7.12 -23.03 -18.06
C ASP A 173 6.05 -23.34 -19.12
N ARG A 174 5.46 -22.30 -19.75
CA ARG A 174 4.52 -22.38 -20.87
C ARG A 174 5.15 -22.32 -22.25
N GLY A 175 6.47 -22.40 -22.33
CA GLY A 175 7.24 -22.46 -23.58
C GLY A 175 7.52 -21.12 -24.25
N PHE A 176 7.22 -19.98 -23.60
CA PHE A 176 7.55 -18.67 -24.15
C PHE A 176 9.03 -18.37 -24.02
N LYS A 177 9.65 -17.89 -25.12
CA LYS A 177 11.07 -17.56 -25.18
C LYS A 177 11.33 -16.11 -25.62
N ASN A 178 10.52 -15.58 -26.54
CA ASN A 178 10.62 -14.18 -26.97
C ASN A 178 9.70 -13.30 -26.14
N ILE A 179 10.17 -12.91 -24.95
CA ILE A 179 9.36 -12.26 -23.95
C ILE A 179 9.68 -10.76 -23.91
N GLY A 180 8.64 -9.92 -23.96
CA GLY A 180 8.69 -8.50 -23.67
C GLY A 180 8.46 -8.23 -22.19
N ILE A 181 9.07 -7.17 -21.68
CA ILE A 181 8.89 -6.74 -20.29
C ILE A 181 8.51 -5.27 -20.26
N LEU A 182 7.34 -4.96 -19.73
CA LEU A 182 6.92 -3.58 -19.47
C LEU A 182 7.16 -3.27 -17.98
N ILE A 183 8.24 -2.56 -17.72
CA ILE A 183 8.64 -2.21 -16.36
C ILE A 183 8.05 -0.86 -15.94
N GLY A 184 8.17 -0.52 -14.66
CA GLY A 184 7.76 0.80 -14.16
C GLY A 184 8.83 1.89 -14.35
N PRO A 185 8.65 3.05 -13.70
CA PRO A 185 9.60 4.14 -13.78
C PRO A 185 11.01 3.73 -13.35
N ARG A 186 12.03 4.21 -14.08
CA ARG A 186 13.46 3.90 -13.81
C ARG A 186 13.92 4.21 -12.40
N SER A 187 13.30 5.19 -11.77
CA SER A 187 13.68 5.67 -10.43
C SER A 187 13.09 4.85 -9.27
N THR A 188 12.41 3.73 -9.55
CA THR A 188 11.70 2.99 -8.51
C THR A 188 12.37 1.67 -8.17
N ALA A 189 12.65 1.46 -6.88
CA ALA A 189 13.31 0.26 -6.38
C ALA A 189 12.49 -1.01 -6.67
N ASN A 190 11.16 -0.94 -6.52
CA ASN A 190 10.27 -2.07 -6.81
C ASN A 190 10.35 -2.53 -8.27
N SER A 191 10.40 -1.59 -9.24
CA SER A 191 10.56 -1.91 -10.66
C SER A 191 11.89 -2.63 -10.92
N SER A 192 12.98 -2.10 -10.38
CA SER A 192 14.32 -2.71 -10.50
C SER A 192 14.37 -4.10 -9.87
N ARG A 193 13.73 -4.31 -8.72
CA ARG A 193 13.66 -5.61 -8.04
C ARG A 193 12.83 -6.63 -8.84
N ARG A 194 11.66 -6.22 -9.36
CA ARG A 194 10.85 -7.09 -10.24
C ARG A 194 11.65 -7.50 -11.48
N LEU A 195 12.35 -6.55 -12.10
CA LEU A 195 13.21 -6.84 -13.26
C LEU A 195 14.34 -7.81 -12.90
N SER A 196 15.03 -7.58 -11.78
CA SER A 196 16.08 -8.49 -11.30
C SER A 196 15.56 -9.92 -11.13
N GLY A 197 14.38 -10.09 -10.53
CA GLY A 197 13.76 -11.40 -10.39
C GLY A 197 13.39 -12.05 -11.74
N ALA A 198 12.83 -11.27 -12.66
CA ALA A 198 12.48 -11.73 -14.00
C ALA A 198 13.72 -12.18 -14.80
N ILE A 199 14.78 -11.37 -14.80
CA ILE A 199 16.06 -11.72 -15.47
C ILE A 199 16.67 -12.97 -14.84
N LYS A 200 16.64 -13.10 -13.51
CA LYS A 200 17.15 -14.28 -12.81
C LYS A 200 16.42 -15.56 -13.22
N ALA A 201 15.08 -15.51 -13.36
CA ALA A 201 14.33 -16.66 -13.87
C ALA A 201 14.70 -17.01 -15.30
N ALA A 202 14.85 -16.02 -16.18
CA ALA A 202 15.26 -16.22 -17.57
C ALA A 202 16.67 -16.86 -17.64
N MET A 203 17.64 -16.34 -16.89
CA MET A 203 19.01 -16.89 -16.83
C MET A 203 19.03 -18.33 -16.29
N ASN A 204 18.24 -18.66 -15.28
CA ASN A 204 18.17 -20.02 -14.74
C ASN A 204 17.59 -21.05 -15.73
N ASN A 205 16.95 -20.59 -16.80
CA ASN A 205 16.37 -21.43 -17.86
C ASN A 205 17.04 -21.23 -19.21
N ASP A 206 18.26 -20.66 -19.25
CA ASP A 206 19.04 -20.39 -20.46
C ASP A 206 18.28 -19.54 -21.52
N ILE A 207 17.39 -18.66 -21.05
CA ILE A 207 16.62 -17.75 -21.91
C ILE A 207 17.27 -16.36 -21.87
N TYR A 208 17.63 -15.87 -23.04
CA TYR A 208 18.16 -14.53 -23.21
C TYR A 208 17.03 -13.52 -23.40
N ILE A 209 16.91 -12.55 -22.50
CA ILE A 209 16.00 -11.42 -22.67
C ILE A 209 16.73 -10.29 -23.40
N ASN A 210 16.29 -10.01 -24.62
CA ASN A 210 16.83 -8.90 -25.38
C ASN A 210 16.49 -7.57 -24.68
N SER A 211 17.51 -6.75 -24.43
CA SER A 211 17.32 -5.44 -23.79
C SER A 211 16.38 -4.53 -24.58
N SER A 212 16.29 -4.70 -25.91
CA SER A 212 15.31 -3.98 -26.75
C SER A 212 13.86 -4.42 -26.50
N ASN A 213 13.62 -5.53 -25.82
CA ASN A 213 12.27 -5.98 -25.44
C ASN A 213 11.87 -5.51 -24.02
N ILE A 214 12.72 -4.70 -23.36
CA ILE A 214 12.43 -4.12 -22.04
C ILE A 214 12.04 -2.66 -22.24
N ILE A 215 10.79 -2.34 -21.98
CA ILE A 215 10.23 -0.98 -22.09
C ILE A 215 10.05 -0.39 -20.71
N HIS A 216 10.49 0.86 -20.55
CA HIS A 216 10.20 1.65 -19.34
C HIS A 216 8.86 2.35 -19.48
N GLY A 217 7.90 1.94 -18.67
CA GLY A 217 6.61 2.62 -18.48
C GLY A 217 6.59 3.46 -17.22
N ASP A 218 5.38 3.80 -16.80
CA ASP A 218 5.09 4.69 -15.67
C ASP A 218 4.03 4.14 -14.72
N TYR A 219 3.59 2.90 -14.94
CA TYR A 219 2.47 2.23 -14.24
C TYR A 219 1.09 2.85 -14.53
N THR A 220 0.94 3.60 -15.63
CA THR A 220 -0.34 4.15 -16.06
C THR A 220 -0.99 3.29 -17.15
N PHE A 221 -2.29 3.52 -17.38
CA PHE A 221 -3.02 2.94 -18.51
C PHE A 221 -2.46 3.45 -19.83
N GLU A 222 -2.22 4.76 -19.92
CA GLU A 222 -1.72 5.43 -21.12
C GLU A 222 -0.35 4.91 -21.53
N GLY A 223 0.58 4.78 -20.56
CA GLY A 223 1.92 4.21 -20.82
C GLY A 223 1.85 2.76 -21.27
N GLY A 224 0.89 1.98 -20.77
CA GLY A 224 0.62 0.63 -21.24
C GLY A 224 0.08 0.59 -22.66
N TYR A 225 -0.86 1.48 -22.99
CA TYR A 225 -1.44 1.59 -24.33
C TYR A 225 -0.37 1.93 -25.39
N GLU A 226 0.48 2.91 -25.11
CA GLU A 226 1.59 3.29 -26.01
C GLU A 226 2.62 2.17 -26.18
N ALA A 227 2.93 1.41 -25.11
CA ALA A 227 3.83 0.27 -25.17
C ALA A 227 3.32 -0.85 -26.11
N GLY A 228 2.02 -0.97 -26.30
CA GLY A 228 1.42 -1.98 -27.16
C GLY A 228 1.94 -1.95 -28.59
N LYS A 229 2.07 -0.75 -29.18
CA LYS A 229 2.64 -0.56 -30.52
C LYS A 229 4.05 -1.11 -30.61
N TYR A 230 4.87 -0.78 -29.63
CA TYR A 230 6.27 -1.19 -29.61
C TYR A 230 6.42 -2.72 -29.52
N PHE A 231 5.59 -3.41 -28.72
CA PHE A 231 5.65 -4.86 -28.59
C PHE A 231 5.21 -5.58 -29.87
N LEU A 232 4.23 -5.04 -30.61
CA LEU A 232 3.88 -5.57 -31.92
C LEU A 232 5.03 -5.47 -32.91
N GLU A 233 5.71 -4.32 -32.98
CA GLU A 233 6.89 -4.11 -33.86
C GLU A 233 8.04 -5.08 -33.50
N LYS A 234 8.17 -5.49 -32.23
CA LYS A 234 9.19 -6.44 -31.76
C LYS A 234 8.79 -7.90 -31.92
N ASN A 235 7.54 -8.16 -32.31
CA ASN A 235 7.02 -9.50 -32.54
C ASN A 235 7.26 -10.46 -31.35
N VAL A 236 7.04 -9.96 -30.11
CA VAL A 236 7.18 -10.77 -28.90
C VAL A 236 6.00 -11.74 -28.75
N ASP A 237 6.25 -12.93 -28.19
CA ASP A 237 5.22 -13.97 -28.01
C ASP A 237 4.42 -13.77 -26.70
N ALA A 238 5.05 -13.18 -25.72
CA ALA A 238 4.46 -12.92 -24.41
C ALA A 238 5.00 -11.63 -23.83
N ILE A 239 4.21 -11.01 -22.94
CA ILE A 239 4.59 -9.79 -22.22
C ILE A 239 4.42 -10.04 -20.71
N PHE A 240 5.43 -9.65 -19.95
CA PHE A 240 5.34 -9.46 -18.52
C PHE A 240 5.22 -7.98 -18.19
N SER A 241 4.04 -7.54 -17.86
CA SER A 241 3.76 -6.16 -17.42
C SER A 241 3.83 -6.05 -15.90
N PHE A 242 4.55 -5.04 -15.38
CA PHE A 242 4.76 -4.88 -13.94
C PHE A 242 3.65 -4.09 -13.23
N SER A 243 2.50 -3.91 -13.89
CA SER A 243 1.33 -3.26 -13.32
C SER A 243 0.06 -3.66 -14.06
N ASP A 244 -1.02 -3.92 -13.33
CA ASP A 244 -2.33 -4.20 -13.93
C ASP A 244 -2.85 -2.98 -14.71
N MET A 245 -2.60 -1.76 -14.24
CA MET A 245 -3.00 -0.55 -14.96
C MET A 245 -2.37 -0.47 -16.35
N SER A 246 -1.07 -0.76 -16.46
CA SER A 246 -0.39 -0.82 -17.76
C SER A 246 -0.90 -2.00 -18.60
N SER A 247 -1.26 -3.12 -17.98
CA SER A 247 -1.83 -4.28 -18.68
C SER A 247 -3.20 -3.97 -19.28
N TYR A 248 -4.03 -3.17 -18.62
CA TYR A 248 -5.31 -2.73 -19.21
C TYR A 248 -5.08 -1.84 -20.45
N GLY A 249 -4.06 -1.00 -20.42
CA GLY A 249 -3.64 -0.22 -21.59
C GLY A 249 -3.20 -1.11 -22.75
N LEU A 250 -2.38 -2.13 -22.48
CA LEU A 250 -1.97 -3.13 -23.47
C LEU A 250 -3.18 -3.88 -24.05
N LEU A 251 -4.09 -4.37 -23.21
CA LEU A 251 -5.31 -5.07 -23.67
C LEU A 251 -6.16 -4.18 -24.58
N LYS A 252 -6.33 -2.91 -24.23
CA LYS A 252 -7.07 -1.93 -25.04
C LYS A 252 -6.41 -1.75 -26.39
N PHE A 253 -5.10 -1.52 -26.44
CA PHE A 253 -4.35 -1.37 -27.68
C PHE A 253 -4.47 -2.61 -28.55
N PHE A 254 -4.27 -3.82 -27.99
CA PHE A 254 -4.35 -5.07 -28.74
C PHE A 254 -5.74 -5.31 -29.30
N SER A 255 -6.80 -5.06 -28.51
CA SER A 255 -8.18 -5.15 -28.97
C SER A 255 -8.47 -4.24 -30.17
N GLU A 256 -7.96 -3.00 -30.17
CA GLU A 256 -8.15 -2.04 -31.27
C GLU A 256 -7.36 -2.40 -32.53
N ASN A 257 -6.29 -3.18 -32.38
CA ASN A 257 -5.45 -3.64 -33.49
C ASN A 257 -5.72 -5.11 -33.88
N ASN A 258 -6.84 -5.69 -33.43
CA ASN A 258 -7.26 -7.08 -33.72
C ASN A 258 -6.26 -8.15 -33.28
N VAL A 259 -5.44 -7.87 -32.26
CA VAL A 259 -4.52 -8.82 -31.63
C VAL A 259 -5.23 -9.51 -30.48
N LYS A 260 -5.26 -10.83 -30.52
CA LYS A 260 -5.98 -11.65 -29.53
C LYS A 260 -5.05 -12.08 -28.40
N VAL A 261 -5.43 -11.73 -27.17
CA VAL A 261 -4.81 -12.25 -25.96
C VAL A 261 -5.68 -13.40 -25.43
N PRO A 262 -5.12 -14.57 -25.15
CA PRO A 262 -3.70 -14.98 -25.19
C PRO A 262 -3.23 -15.55 -26.53
N LYS A 263 -4.11 -15.67 -27.56
CA LYS A 263 -3.85 -16.48 -28.77
C LYS A 263 -2.64 -15.98 -29.57
N ASP A 264 -2.59 -14.66 -29.85
CA ASP A 264 -1.55 -14.06 -30.66
C ASP A 264 -0.38 -13.58 -29.80
N ILE A 265 -0.69 -13.09 -28.57
CA ILE A 265 0.29 -12.65 -27.59
C ILE A 265 -0.23 -12.97 -26.17
N SER A 266 0.60 -13.56 -25.35
CA SER A 266 0.27 -13.82 -23.94
C SER A 266 0.64 -12.64 -23.05
N LEU A 267 -0.15 -12.40 -21.99
CA LEU A 267 0.07 -11.28 -21.07
C LEU A 267 -0.05 -11.73 -19.62
N ILE A 268 1.06 -11.63 -18.86
CA ILE A 268 1.03 -11.73 -17.41
C ILE A 268 1.21 -10.34 -16.79
N SER A 269 0.48 -10.07 -15.73
CA SER A 269 0.40 -8.78 -15.07
C SER A 269 0.95 -8.81 -13.64
N TYR A 270 0.81 -7.70 -12.93
CA TYR A 270 1.27 -7.53 -11.55
C TYR A 270 0.28 -6.62 -10.81
N ASP A 271 -0.05 -6.92 -9.56
CA ASP A 271 -0.86 -6.23 -8.55
C ASP A 271 -2.10 -7.03 -8.14
N ASN A 272 -2.72 -7.81 -9.05
CA ASN A 272 -3.96 -8.56 -8.88
C ASN A 272 -5.13 -7.68 -8.40
N LEU A 273 -5.41 -6.64 -9.16
CA LEU A 273 -6.54 -5.74 -8.88
C LEU A 273 -7.88 -6.44 -9.20
N PHE A 274 -8.94 -6.07 -8.48
CA PHE A 274 -10.28 -6.62 -8.70
C PHE A 274 -10.79 -6.41 -10.15
N LEU A 275 -10.29 -5.39 -10.83
CA LEU A 275 -10.60 -5.09 -12.23
C LEU A 275 -10.16 -6.20 -13.20
N ASN A 276 -9.21 -7.06 -12.80
CA ASN A 276 -8.77 -8.21 -13.61
C ASN A 276 -9.91 -9.16 -13.98
N ASN A 277 -10.94 -9.23 -13.13
CA ASN A 277 -12.14 -10.04 -13.39
C ASN A 277 -13.20 -9.33 -14.26
N LEU A 278 -12.98 -8.05 -14.60
CA LEU A 278 -13.91 -7.23 -15.41
C LEU A 278 -13.42 -7.05 -16.85
N VAL A 279 -12.16 -7.40 -17.13
CA VAL A 279 -11.60 -7.35 -18.49
C VAL A 279 -11.66 -8.73 -19.16
N SER A 280 -11.62 -8.75 -20.47
CA SER A 280 -11.58 -9.99 -21.25
C SER A 280 -10.36 -9.97 -22.18
N PRO A 281 -9.48 -10.99 -22.07
CA PRO A 281 -9.50 -12.09 -21.10
C PRO A 281 -9.20 -11.58 -19.67
N ASN A 282 -9.64 -12.37 -18.66
CA ASN A 282 -9.25 -12.13 -17.26
C ASN A 282 -7.72 -12.23 -17.14
N LEU A 283 -7.10 -11.25 -16.46
CA LEU A 283 -5.65 -11.21 -16.35
C LEU A 283 -5.10 -12.25 -15.36
N THR A 284 -4.12 -13.02 -15.82
CA THR A 284 -3.17 -13.71 -14.92
C THR A 284 -2.25 -12.65 -14.32
N SER A 285 -2.17 -12.56 -13.01
CA SER A 285 -1.44 -11.47 -12.33
C SER A 285 -0.70 -11.95 -11.08
N ILE A 286 0.42 -11.31 -10.79
CA ILE A 286 1.15 -11.51 -9.53
C ILE A 286 0.46 -10.72 -8.43
N ASP A 287 -0.07 -11.40 -7.42
CA ASP A 287 -0.67 -10.79 -6.24
C ASP A 287 0.41 -10.43 -5.22
N GLN A 288 0.49 -9.15 -4.88
CA GLN A 288 1.40 -8.65 -3.85
C GLN A 288 0.96 -8.96 -2.41
N ASN A 289 -0.24 -9.53 -2.23
CA ASN A 289 -0.85 -9.79 -0.94
C ASN A 289 -1.02 -8.52 -0.09
N LEU A 290 -1.69 -7.51 -0.68
CA LEU A 290 -1.89 -6.19 -0.06
C LEU A 290 -2.59 -6.28 1.30
N GLU A 291 -3.42 -7.31 1.50
CA GLU A 291 -4.03 -7.55 2.80
C GLU A 291 -2.98 -7.82 3.88
N LYS A 292 -2.00 -8.71 3.61
CA LYS A 292 -0.91 -8.99 4.55
C LYS A 292 0.01 -7.79 4.73
N ILE A 293 0.30 -7.04 3.65
CA ILE A 293 1.08 -5.80 3.74
C ILE A 293 0.41 -4.85 4.70
N ALA A 294 -0.89 -4.56 4.53
CA ALA A 294 -1.64 -3.68 5.42
C ALA A 294 -1.68 -4.19 6.86
N LYS A 295 -1.94 -5.49 7.06
CA LYS A 295 -1.96 -6.13 8.39
C LYS A 295 -0.63 -5.95 9.13
N TYR A 296 0.48 -6.26 8.46
CA TYR A 296 1.79 -6.15 9.09
C TYR A 296 2.21 -4.69 9.32
N SER A 297 1.79 -3.77 8.45
CA SER A 297 2.06 -2.34 8.59
C SER A 297 1.37 -1.75 9.82
N ILE A 298 0.08 -2.04 9.99
CA ILE A 298 -0.67 -1.58 11.17
C ILE A 298 -0.18 -2.27 12.44
N LYS A 299 0.11 -3.57 12.39
CA LYS A 299 0.71 -4.28 13.53
C LYS A 299 2.06 -3.67 13.93
N MET A 300 2.92 -3.38 12.99
CA MET A 300 4.22 -2.74 13.23
C MET A 300 4.03 -1.34 13.83
N ALA A 301 3.07 -0.55 13.34
CA ALA A 301 2.73 0.75 13.89
C ALA A 301 2.27 0.62 15.37
N ASP A 302 1.36 -0.31 15.67
CA ASP A 302 0.89 -0.58 17.03
C ASP A 302 2.04 -0.98 17.99
N ASP A 303 2.92 -1.86 17.51
CA ASP A 303 4.07 -2.31 18.31
C ASP A 303 5.07 -1.15 18.57
N LEU A 304 5.32 -0.27 17.58
CA LEU A 304 6.16 0.93 17.75
C LEU A 304 5.52 1.94 18.71
N ILE A 305 4.22 2.23 18.57
CA ILE A 305 3.47 3.13 19.46
C ILE A 305 3.54 2.63 20.92
N LYS A 306 3.55 1.30 21.12
CA LYS A 306 3.65 0.65 22.43
C LYS A 306 5.11 0.44 22.90
N ASN A 307 6.09 1.01 22.19
CA ASN A 307 7.53 0.88 22.46
C ASN A 307 8.01 -0.58 22.53
N LYS A 308 7.41 -1.47 21.75
CA LYS A 308 7.86 -2.85 21.64
C LYS A 308 9.00 -2.97 20.62
N LYS A 309 9.82 -4.01 20.76
CA LYS A 309 10.83 -4.36 19.76
C LYS A 309 10.15 -4.87 18.49
N VAL A 310 10.48 -4.29 17.33
CA VAL A 310 9.95 -4.66 16.02
C VAL A 310 11.07 -5.01 15.04
N SER A 311 10.75 -5.85 14.07
CA SER A 311 11.64 -6.11 12.93
C SER A 311 11.79 -4.84 12.09
N ARG A 312 12.99 -4.60 11.53
CA ARG A 312 13.22 -3.46 10.65
C ARG A 312 12.54 -3.63 9.30
N LYS A 313 12.58 -4.83 8.75
CA LYS A 313 11.97 -5.16 7.46
C LYS A 313 11.06 -6.38 7.59
N VAL A 314 9.85 -6.27 7.05
CA VAL A 314 8.93 -7.37 6.82
C VAL A 314 8.69 -7.46 5.33
N MET A 315 9.00 -8.61 4.74
CA MET A 315 8.73 -8.92 3.35
C MET A 315 7.54 -9.87 3.26
N VAL A 316 6.60 -9.54 2.41
CA VAL A 316 5.38 -10.34 2.16
C VAL A 316 5.55 -11.10 0.85
N GLU A 317 5.40 -12.43 0.90
CA GLU A 317 5.53 -13.27 -0.28
C GLU A 317 4.36 -13.07 -1.23
N PRO A 318 4.65 -12.80 -2.54
CA PRO A 318 3.66 -12.75 -3.59
C PRO A 318 3.28 -14.16 -4.06
N PHE A 319 2.17 -14.26 -4.79
CA PHE A 319 1.74 -15.48 -5.46
C PHE A 319 1.10 -15.15 -6.81
N ILE A 320 0.89 -16.16 -7.65
CA ILE A 320 0.23 -15.97 -8.94
C ILE A 320 -1.27 -16.21 -8.75
N ASN A 321 -2.08 -15.26 -9.22
CA ASN A 321 -3.50 -15.42 -9.43
C ASN A 321 -3.72 -15.72 -10.91
N PHE A 322 -4.27 -16.90 -11.21
CA PHE A 322 -4.43 -17.37 -12.57
C PHE A 322 -5.70 -16.80 -13.21
N GLY A 323 -5.56 -16.28 -14.41
CA GLY A 323 -6.61 -15.84 -15.31
C GLY A 323 -6.48 -16.54 -16.66
N GLU A 324 -7.00 -15.92 -17.70
CA GLU A 324 -7.10 -16.46 -19.07
C GLU A 324 -6.09 -15.82 -20.04
N SER A 325 -5.35 -14.79 -19.57
CA SER A 325 -4.51 -13.96 -20.45
C SER A 325 -3.16 -14.58 -20.83
N VAL A 326 -2.83 -15.78 -20.34
CA VAL A 326 -1.61 -16.51 -20.68
C VAL A 326 -1.98 -17.86 -21.27
N GLY A 327 -1.59 -18.09 -22.52
CA GLY A 327 -1.75 -19.36 -23.23
C GLY A 327 -0.67 -20.39 -22.89
N ASN A 328 -0.65 -21.50 -23.62
CA ASN A 328 0.36 -22.54 -23.48
C ASN A 328 0.96 -22.87 -24.86
N LYS A 329 2.17 -22.42 -25.10
CA LYS A 329 2.85 -22.61 -26.41
C LYS A 329 3.31 -24.06 -26.60
N ASN A 330 3.35 -24.87 -25.53
CA ASN A 330 3.71 -26.28 -25.59
C ASN A 330 2.54 -27.16 -26.08
N GLU A 331 1.31 -26.65 -26.09
CA GLU A 331 0.12 -27.37 -26.56
C GLU A 331 -0.18 -27.13 -28.05
N ASP A 332 0.41 -26.11 -28.65
CA ASP A 332 0.22 -25.72 -30.06
C ASP A 332 1.27 -26.37 -30.99
N THR A 333 2.14 -27.25 -30.46
CA THR A 333 3.14 -28.03 -31.18
C THR A 333 2.79 -29.51 -31.19
#